data_aa07ea4a2ea3940412532c5c0b6c7245
#
_entry.id   aa07ea4a2ea3940412532c5c0b6c7245
#
_cell.length_a   1.000
_cell.length_b   1.000
_cell.length_c   1.000
_cell.angle_alpha   90.00
_cell.angle_beta   90.00
_cell.angle_gamma   90.00
#
_symmetry.space_group_name_H-M   'P 1'
#
loop_
_entity.id
_entity.type
_entity.pdbx_description
1 polymer ?
#
loop_
_entity_poly.entity_id
_entity_poly.type
_entity_poly.pdbx_seq_one_letter_code
_entity_poly.pdbx_strand_id
1 'polypeptide(L)' 'MIKINLNKAKNIAHELRRIAREKEFEPFDKIIMKQIPTANAKEAEAERQKIREKYVVLQQQMDAAETVEELTKLLP' A
#
# COMPACT_ATOMS: atom_id res chain seq x y z
N MET A 1 -12.87 27.35 -14.03
CA MET A 1 -13.14 26.15 -13.23
C MET A 1 -12.07 25.11 -13.54
N ILE A 2 -11.32 24.73 -12.55
CA ILE A 2 -10.26 23.72 -12.73
C ILE A 2 -10.89 22.33 -12.66
N LYS A 3 -10.83 21.61 -13.76
CA LYS A 3 -11.25 20.22 -13.76
C LYS A 3 -10.10 19.35 -13.27
N ILE A 4 -10.29 18.67 -12.17
CA ILE A 4 -9.31 17.71 -11.69
C ILE A 4 -9.41 16.47 -12.57
N ASN A 5 -8.29 16.11 -13.20
CA ASN A 5 -8.22 14.91 -14.04
C ASN A 5 -8.20 13.68 -13.13
N LEU A 6 -9.26 12.88 -13.19
CA LEU A 6 -9.41 11.68 -12.38
C LEU A 6 -8.30 10.67 -12.63
N ASN A 7 -7.89 10.48 -13.89
CA ASN A 7 -6.80 9.55 -14.22
C ASN A 7 -5.48 9.98 -13.57
N LYS A 8 -5.18 11.27 -13.59
CA LYS A 8 -3.98 11.81 -12.96
C LYS A 8 -4.06 11.65 -11.44
N ALA A 9 -5.23 11.91 -10.85
CA ALA A 9 -5.46 11.71 -9.43
C ALA A 9 -5.28 10.24 -9.03
N LYS A 10 -5.76 9.29 -9.85
CA LYS A 10 -5.55 7.86 -9.63
C LYS A 10 -4.07 7.49 -9.67
N ASN A 11 -3.32 8.04 -10.61
CA ASN A 11 -1.88 7.78 -10.71
C ASN A 11 -1.14 8.24 -9.44
N ILE A 12 -1.48 9.42 -8.93
CA ILE A 12 -0.91 9.94 -7.69
C ILE A 12 -1.31 9.07 -6.51
N ALA A 13 -2.57 8.66 -6.43
CA ALA A 13 -3.06 7.79 -5.35
C ALA A 13 -2.32 6.44 -5.34
N HIS A 14 -2.11 5.84 -6.50
CA HIS A 14 -1.35 4.58 -6.61
C HIS A 14 0.11 4.76 -6.23
N GLU A 15 0.72 5.89 -6.57
CA GLU A 15 2.08 6.21 -6.15
C GLU A 15 2.19 6.29 -4.63
N LEU A 16 1.28 7.01 -3.99
CA LEU A 16 1.24 7.11 -2.53
C LEU A 16 1.00 5.74 -1.87
N ARG A 17 0.15 4.92 -2.49
CA ARG A 17 -0.08 3.54 -2.04
C ARG A 17 1.20 2.73 -2.07
N ARG A 18 1.98 2.81 -3.16
CA ARG A 18 3.24 2.08 -3.28
C ARG A 18 4.25 2.52 -2.23
N ILE A 19 4.37 3.81 -2.01
CA ILE A 19 5.27 4.36 -1.00
C ILE A 19 4.88 3.88 0.40
N ALA A 20 3.61 3.94 0.74
CA ALA A 20 3.11 3.47 2.03
C ALA A 20 3.35 1.97 2.21
N ARG A 21 3.12 1.18 1.17
CA ARG A 21 3.36 -0.26 1.19
C ARG A 21 4.84 -0.58 1.44
N GLU A 22 5.75 0.10 0.76
CA GLU A 22 7.18 -0.10 0.96
C GLU A 22 7.60 0.23 2.39
N LYS A 23 7.06 1.30 2.96
CA LYS A 23 7.34 1.66 4.35
C LYS A 23 6.84 0.62 5.34
N GLU A 24 5.69 0.02 5.07
CA GLU A 24 5.15 -1.03 5.93
C GLU A 24 5.96 -2.33 5.83
N PHE A 25 6.53 -2.63 4.66
CA PHE A 25 7.38 -3.80 4.48
C PHE A 25 8.76 -3.64 5.10
N GLU A 26 9.28 -2.43 5.22
CA GLU A 26 10.65 -2.16 5.63
C GLU A 26 11.08 -2.88 6.91
N PRO A 27 10.34 -2.82 8.03
CA PRO A 27 10.76 -3.52 9.24
C PRO A 27 10.80 -5.03 9.09
N PHE A 28 9.89 -5.61 8.30
CA PHE A 28 9.83 -7.06 8.08
C PHE A 28 10.93 -7.52 7.13
N ASP A 29 11.26 -6.72 6.12
CA ASP A 29 12.37 -7.01 5.23
C ASP A 29 13.70 -7.03 5.97
N LYS A 30 13.90 -6.12 6.90
CA LYS A 30 15.10 -6.09 7.75
C LYS A 30 15.22 -7.34 8.61
N ILE A 31 14.13 -7.82 9.17
CA ILE A 31 14.10 -9.06 9.96
C ILE A 31 14.54 -10.26 9.11
N ILE A 32 13.98 -10.36 7.91
CA ILE A 32 14.27 -11.47 7.00
C ILE A 32 15.71 -11.41 6.50
N MET A 33 16.16 -10.24 6.08
CA MET A 33 17.51 -10.06 5.53
C MET A 33 18.61 -10.31 6.55
N LYS A 34 18.40 -9.91 7.80
CA LYS A 34 19.40 -10.05 8.85
C LYS A 34 19.39 -11.42 9.50
N GLN A 35 18.41 -12.26 9.23
CA GLN A 35 18.24 -13.58 9.82
C GLN A 35 18.40 -13.54 11.34
N ILE A 36 17.71 -12.60 11.98
CA ILE A 36 17.81 -12.39 13.43
C ILE A 36 17.21 -13.61 14.13
N PRO A 37 18.00 -14.35 14.96
CA PRO A 37 17.52 -15.61 15.55
C PRO A 37 16.32 -15.46 16.48
N THR A 38 16.14 -14.29 17.07
CA THR A 38 15.03 -14.01 17.99
C THR A 38 13.77 -13.56 17.24
N ALA A 39 13.89 -13.22 15.95
CA ALA A 39 12.77 -12.80 15.14
C ALA A 39 12.24 -13.99 14.34
N ASN A 40 10.94 -14.22 14.40
CA ASN A 40 10.30 -15.31 13.69
C ASN A 40 10.05 -14.93 12.23
N ALA A 41 10.83 -15.52 11.32
CA ALA A 41 10.68 -15.27 9.88
C ALA A 41 9.29 -15.65 9.37
N LYS A 42 8.66 -16.69 9.93
CA LYS A 42 7.29 -17.07 9.57
C LYS A 42 6.28 -15.98 9.93
N GLU A 43 6.42 -15.38 11.12
CA GLU A 43 5.55 -14.29 11.54
C GLU A 43 5.75 -13.08 10.66
N ALA A 44 7.00 -12.76 10.30
CA ALA A 44 7.31 -11.66 9.40
C ALA A 44 6.67 -11.88 8.02
N GLU A 45 6.76 -13.10 7.48
CA GLU A 45 6.11 -13.43 6.20
C GLU A 45 4.59 -13.36 6.30
N ALA A 46 4.00 -13.81 7.41
CA ALA A 46 2.55 -13.71 7.61
C ALA A 46 2.09 -12.25 7.64
N GLU A 47 2.84 -11.37 8.31
CA GLU A 47 2.53 -9.94 8.33
C GLU A 47 2.71 -9.31 6.96
N ARG A 48 3.75 -9.68 6.21
CA ARG A 48 3.93 -9.22 4.83
C ARG A 48 2.77 -9.63 3.95
N GLN A 49 2.27 -10.85 4.11
CA GLN A 49 1.12 -11.34 3.34
C GLN A 49 -0.14 -10.55 3.66
N LYS A 50 -0.38 -10.23 4.93
CA LYS A 50 -1.50 -9.37 5.33
C LYS A 50 -1.41 -7.98 4.69
N ILE A 51 -0.19 -7.42 4.65
CA ILE A 51 0.04 -6.13 4.01
C ILE A 51 -0.26 -6.21 2.52
N ARG A 52 0.19 -7.26 1.83
CA ARG A 52 -0.10 -7.45 0.40
C ARG A 52 -1.60 -7.51 0.14
N GLU A 53 -2.33 -8.31 0.92
CA GLU A 53 -3.78 -8.46 0.78
C GLU A 53 -4.50 -7.13 1.00
N LYS A 54 -4.12 -6.40 2.04
CA LYS A 54 -4.66 -5.08 2.34
C LYS A 54 -4.50 -4.12 1.15
N TYR A 55 -3.31 -4.09 0.57
CA TYR A 55 -3.01 -3.15 -0.52
C TYR A 55 -3.57 -3.60 -1.86
N VAL A 56 -3.78 -4.90 -2.08
CA VAL A 56 -4.51 -5.39 -3.26
C VAL A 56 -5.96 -4.91 -3.22
N VAL A 57 -6.62 -5.01 -2.07
CA VAL A 57 -7.99 -4.51 -1.90
C VAL A 57 -8.02 -3.00 -2.09
N LEU A 58 -7.08 -2.28 -1.51
CA LEU A 58 -6.99 -0.82 -1.65
C LEU A 58 -6.80 -0.42 -3.11
N GLN A 59 -5.94 -1.12 -3.83
CA GLN A 59 -5.71 -0.88 -5.26
C GLN A 59 -7.00 -1.05 -6.06
N GLN A 60 -7.76 -2.10 -5.79
CA GLN A 60 -9.03 -2.35 -6.45
C GLN A 60 -10.03 -1.24 -6.17
N GLN A 61 -10.09 -0.77 -4.92
CA GLN A 61 -10.96 0.34 -4.54
C GLN A 61 -10.56 1.63 -5.24
N MET A 62 -9.26 1.90 -5.36
CA MET A 62 -8.76 3.06 -6.08
C MET A 62 -9.11 3.01 -7.56
N ASP A 63 -8.99 1.85 -8.18
CA ASP A 63 -9.34 1.66 -9.60
C ASP A 63 -10.85 1.83 -9.83
N ALA A 64 -11.66 1.43 -8.87
CA ALA A 64 -13.11 1.53 -8.94
C ALA A 64 -13.65 2.93 -8.58
N ALA A 65 -12.82 3.80 -8.01
CA ALA A 65 -13.25 5.14 -7.61
C ALA A 65 -13.67 5.97 -8.83
N GLU A 66 -14.80 6.62 -8.73
CA GLU A 66 -15.36 7.45 -9.80
C GLU A 66 -15.10 8.94 -9.59
N THR A 67 -14.72 9.34 -8.38
CA THR A 67 -14.47 10.74 -8.04
C THR A 67 -13.18 10.91 -7.28
N VAL A 68 -12.63 12.13 -7.32
CA VAL A 68 -11.42 12.48 -6.56
C VAL A 68 -11.70 12.38 -5.04
N GLU A 69 -12.90 12.70 -4.61
CA GLU A 69 -13.28 12.60 -3.20
C GLU A 69 -13.19 11.16 -2.69
N GLU A 70 -13.64 10.19 -3.50
CA GLU A 70 -13.52 8.78 -3.17
C GLU A 70 -12.06 8.36 -3.05
N LEU A 71 -11.20 8.82 -3.97
CA LEU A 71 -9.78 8.55 -3.91
C LEU A 71 -9.14 9.12 -2.65
N THR A 72 -9.51 10.34 -2.27
CA THR A 72 -8.97 11.00 -1.08
C THR A 72 -9.25 10.20 0.18
N LYS A 73 -10.43 9.60 0.28
CA LYS A 73 -10.81 8.74 1.40
C LYS A 73 -10.02 7.45 1.47
N LEU A 74 -9.49 6.99 0.33
CA LEU A 74 -8.72 5.75 0.24
C LEU A 74 -7.23 5.95 0.46
N LEU A 75 -6.74 7.18 0.52
CA LEU A 75 -5.32 7.45 0.70
C LEU A 75 -4.81 6.92 2.05
N PRO A 76 -3.68 6.22 2.04
CA PRO A 76 -3.08 5.70 3.27
C PRO A 76 -2.49 6.79 4.15
#